data_0da63accc05c0afbc1d583dc1511e5a8
#
_entry.id   0da63accc05c0afbc1d583dc1511e5a8
#
_cell.length_a   1.000
_cell.length_b   1.000
_cell.length_c   1.000
_cell.angle_alpha   90.00
_cell.angle_beta   90.00
_cell.angle_gamma   90.00
#
_symmetry.space_group_name_H-M   'P 1'
#
loop_
_entity.id
_entity.type
_entity.pdbx_description
1 polymer ?
#
loop_
_entity_poly.entity_id
_entity_poly.type
_entity_poly.pdbx_seq_one_letter_code
_entity_poly.pdbx_strand_id
1 'polypeptide(L)'
;MILVDTSAWIEWLIGSPTGDALVDQLPEQAYWLVPTMVQLELAKWLTREIGEDKADQVIAFTQVCQVVPLDTEIALAAAEACRAHRLATADAIIFATAQARRATLLTCDRHFEGLPGVTLVEKRPA
;
A
#
# COMPACT_ATOMS: atom_id res chain seq x y z
N MET A 1 -8.48 -6.44 8.86
CA MET A 1 -7.48 -6.53 7.78
C MET A 1 -6.84 -5.18 7.56
N ILE A 2 -5.59 -5.18 7.18
CA ILE A 2 -4.84 -3.96 6.91
C ILE A 2 -4.36 -3.98 5.47
N LEU A 3 -4.62 -2.91 4.72
CA LEU A 3 -3.99 -2.66 3.44
C LEU A 3 -2.73 -1.85 3.71
N VAL A 4 -1.58 -2.45 3.43
CA VAL A 4 -0.29 -1.77 3.59
C VAL A 4 0.03 -1.06 2.29
N ASP A 5 0.06 0.26 2.32
CA ASP A 5 0.36 1.08 1.15
C ASP A 5 1.82 0.86 0.69
N THR A 6 2.07 1.12 -0.57
CA THR A 6 3.41 0.99 -1.16
C THR A 6 4.48 1.71 -0.35
N SER A 7 4.19 2.92 0.11
CA SER A 7 5.13 3.69 0.93
C SER A 7 5.52 2.96 2.20
N ALA A 8 4.56 2.33 2.86
CA ALA A 8 4.80 1.57 4.09
C ALA A 8 5.54 0.27 3.81
N TRP A 9 5.21 -0.42 2.71
CA TRP A 9 5.96 -1.60 2.26
C TRP A 9 7.44 -1.28 2.08
N ILE A 10 7.73 -0.18 1.39
CA ILE A 10 9.11 0.22 1.10
C ILE A 10 9.87 0.49 2.40
N GLU A 11 9.30 1.27 3.33
CA GLU A 11 9.96 1.59 4.59
C GLU A 11 10.23 0.34 5.42
N TRP A 12 9.28 -0.60 5.42
CA TRP A 12 9.45 -1.88 6.11
C TRP A 12 10.54 -2.72 5.47
N LEU A 13 10.54 -2.81 4.13
CA LEU A 13 11.51 -3.64 3.40
C LEU A 13 12.96 -3.14 3.54
N ILE A 14 13.15 -1.82 3.56
CA ILE A 14 14.51 -1.26 3.69
C ILE A 14 14.97 -1.16 5.14
N GLY A 15 14.10 -1.48 6.11
CA GLY A 15 14.47 -1.46 7.53
C GLY A 15 14.78 -0.06 8.05
N SER A 16 14.09 0.96 7.53
CA SER A 16 14.27 2.35 7.97
C SER A 16 13.74 2.57 9.39
N PRO A 17 14.08 3.69 10.05
CA PRO A 17 13.45 4.06 11.33
C PRO A 17 11.93 4.13 11.24
N THR A 18 11.39 4.58 10.10
CA THR A 18 9.96 4.58 9.84
C THR A 18 9.43 3.15 9.76
N GLY A 19 10.16 2.27 9.07
CA GLY A 19 9.81 0.84 8.99
C GLY A 19 9.76 0.19 10.36
N ASP A 20 10.69 0.50 11.23
CA ASP A 20 10.71 0.00 12.61
C ASP A 20 9.47 0.47 13.38
N ALA A 21 9.05 1.71 13.16
CA ALA A 21 7.84 2.24 13.78
C ALA A 21 6.56 1.58 13.27
N LEU A 22 6.59 1.04 12.04
CA LEU A 22 5.44 0.35 11.46
C LEU A 22 5.22 -1.04 12.04
N VAL A 23 6.27 -1.70 12.52
CA VAL A 23 6.21 -3.11 12.93
C VAL A 23 5.07 -3.38 13.92
N ASP A 24 4.87 -2.51 14.89
CA ASP A 24 3.83 -2.68 15.89
C ASP A 24 2.41 -2.54 15.32
N GLN A 25 2.27 -1.96 14.13
CA GLN A 25 1.01 -1.77 13.46
C GLN A 25 0.67 -2.94 12.51
N LEU A 26 1.65 -3.80 12.23
CA LEU A 26 1.50 -4.83 11.20
C LEU A 26 1.01 -6.15 11.80
N PRO A 27 -0.10 -6.71 11.30
CA PRO A 27 -0.52 -8.07 11.66
C PRO A 27 0.35 -9.09 10.93
N GLU A 28 0.03 -10.37 11.10
CA GLU A 28 0.67 -11.43 10.29
C GLU A 28 0.39 -11.18 8.81
N GLN A 29 1.35 -11.49 7.95
CA GLN A 29 1.28 -11.20 6.52
C GLN A 29 0.05 -11.79 5.83
N ALA A 30 -0.45 -12.92 6.31
CA ALA A 30 -1.66 -13.53 5.76
C ALA A 30 -2.88 -12.61 5.83
N TYR A 31 -2.85 -11.61 6.71
CA TYR A 31 -3.93 -10.64 6.89
C TYR A 31 -3.66 -9.29 6.22
N TRP A 32 -2.58 -9.19 5.45
CA TRP A 32 -2.32 -7.99 4.67
C TRP A 32 -3.09 -8.06 3.36
N LEU A 33 -3.81 -6.98 3.05
CA LEU A 33 -4.39 -6.81 1.72
C LEU A 33 -3.35 -6.17 0.81
N VAL A 34 -3.20 -6.75 -0.37
CA VAL A 34 -2.25 -6.25 -1.37
C VAL A 34 -3.00 -5.99 -2.67
N PRO A 35 -3.35 -4.73 -2.95
CA PRO A 35 -3.89 -4.40 -4.28
C PRO A 35 -2.86 -4.72 -5.37
N THR A 36 -3.34 -5.13 -6.55
CA THR A 36 -2.43 -5.33 -7.69
C THR A 36 -1.69 -4.05 -8.05
N MET A 37 -2.28 -2.87 -7.78
CA MET A 37 -1.59 -1.59 -7.93
C MET A 37 -0.34 -1.50 -7.03
N VAL A 38 -0.40 -2.01 -5.81
CA VAL A 38 0.75 -2.05 -4.91
C VAL A 38 1.82 -2.98 -5.47
N GLN A 39 1.43 -4.15 -6.00
CA GLN A 39 2.38 -5.05 -6.66
C GLN A 39 3.09 -4.36 -7.81
N LEU A 40 2.34 -3.61 -8.63
CA LEU A 40 2.91 -2.86 -9.75
C LEU A 40 3.93 -1.84 -9.26
N GLU A 41 3.56 -1.04 -8.27
CA GLU A 41 4.44 0.00 -7.74
C GLU A 41 5.69 -0.59 -7.08
N LEU A 42 5.53 -1.66 -6.30
CA LEU A 42 6.66 -2.37 -5.69
C LEU A 42 7.60 -2.95 -6.75
N ALA A 43 7.05 -3.59 -7.77
CA ALA A 43 7.86 -4.16 -8.84
C ALA A 43 8.68 -3.08 -9.55
N LYS A 44 8.05 -1.95 -9.87
CA LYS A 44 8.75 -0.81 -10.49
C LYS A 44 9.87 -0.28 -9.61
N TRP A 45 9.55 0.03 -8.37
CA TRP A 45 10.50 0.67 -7.44
C TRP A 45 11.67 -0.27 -7.13
N LEU A 46 11.37 -1.53 -6.78
CA LEU A 46 12.40 -2.50 -6.40
C LEU A 46 13.33 -2.82 -7.57
N THR A 47 12.78 -2.99 -8.77
CA THR A 47 13.59 -3.26 -9.97
C THR A 47 14.55 -2.11 -10.24
N ARG A 48 14.07 -0.87 -10.12
CA ARG A 48 14.87 0.32 -10.36
C ARG A 48 15.93 0.54 -9.28
N GLU A 49 15.56 0.41 -8.00
CA GLU A 49 16.41 0.83 -6.88
C GLU A 49 17.30 -0.28 -6.33
N ILE A 50 16.88 -1.55 -6.44
CA ILE A 50 17.59 -2.65 -5.81
C ILE A 50 18.01 -3.71 -6.83
N GLY A 51 17.07 -4.13 -7.70
CA GLY A 51 17.33 -5.12 -8.73
C GLY A 51 16.17 -6.08 -8.93
N GLU A 52 16.21 -6.75 -10.08
CA GLU A 52 15.15 -7.64 -10.52
C GLU A 52 14.94 -8.83 -9.59
N ASP A 53 16.03 -9.42 -9.08
CA ASP A 53 15.93 -10.60 -8.20
C ASP A 53 15.18 -10.27 -6.92
N LYS A 54 15.47 -9.13 -6.31
CA LYS A 54 14.78 -8.70 -5.10
C LYS A 54 13.32 -8.38 -5.39
N ALA A 55 13.05 -7.74 -6.52
CA ALA A 55 11.68 -7.45 -6.94
C ALA A 55 10.88 -8.75 -7.08
N ASP A 56 11.44 -9.76 -7.74
CA ASP A 56 10.78 -11.06 -7.93
C ASP A 56 10.49 -11.74 -6.58
N GLN A 57 11.44 -11.69 -5.65
CA GLN A 57 11.27 -12.26 -4.31
C GLN A 57 10.13 -11.58 -3.56
N VAL A 58 10.06 -10.26 -3.60
CA VAL A 58 9.03 -9.51 -2.90
C VAL A 58 7.66 -9.75 -3.51
N ILE A 59 7.55 -9.78 -4.84
CA ILE A 59 6.28 -10.08 -5.50
C ILE A 59 5.82 -11.49 -5.13
N ALA A 60 6.73 -12.48 -5.12
CA ALA A 60 6.39 -13.84 -4.67
C ALA A 60 5.88 -13.83 -3.23
N PHE A 61 6.49 -13.03 -2.35
CA PHE A 61 6.05 -12.88 -0.97
C PHE A 61 4.64 -12.29 -0.88
N THR A 62 4.29 -11.33 -1.74
CA THR A 62 2.93 -10.76 -1.73
C THR A 62 1.86 -11.81 -2.02
N GLN A 63 2.22 -12.92 -2.68
CA GLN A 63 1.28 -13.98 -2.99
C GLN A 63 0.81 -14.76 -1.76
N VAL A 64 1.52 -14.70 -0.64
CA VAL A 64 1.05 -15.30 0.62
C VAL A 64 0.09 -14.36 1.37
N CYS A 65 -0.02 -13.12 0.92
CA CYS A 65 -0.97 -12.14 1.43
C CYS A 65 -2.29 -12.28 0.67
N GLN A 66 -3.25 -11.42 0.95
CA GLN A 66 -4.52 -11.39 0.23
C GLN A 66 -4.44 -10.38 -0.91
N VAL A 67 -4.17 -10.88 -2.11
CA VAL A 67 -4.07 -10.04 -3.30
C VAL A 67 -5.47 -9.68 -3.79
N VAL A 68 -5.69 -8.39 -4.06
CA VAL A 68 -6.97 -7.87 -4.52
C VAL A 68 -6.78 -7.23 -5.90
N PRO A 69 -7.33 -7.83 -6.95
CA PRO A 69 -7.20 -7.25 -8.29
C PRO A 69 -8.06 -5.99 -8.45
N LEU A 70 -7.59 -5.10 -9.32
CA LEU A 70 -8.37 -3.95 -9.73
C LEU A 70 -9.50 -4.43 -10.65
N ASP A 71 -10.72 -4.41 -10.13
CA ASP A 71 -11.91 -4.76 -10.91
C ASP A 71 -12.72 -3.51 -11.26
N THR A 72 -13.85 -3.69 -11.96
CA THR A 72 -14.68 -2.58 -12.40
C THR A 72 -15.24 -1.79 -11.21
N GLU A 73 -15.69 -2.48 -10.18
CA GLU A 73 -16.25 -1.83 -8.99
C GLU A 73 -15.22 -0.92 -8.32
N ILE A 74 -14.01 -1.43 -8.12
CA ILE A 74 -12.93 -0.65 -7.50
C ILE A 74 -12.50 0.49 -8.44
N ALA A 75 -12.44 0.25 -9.75
CA ALA A 75 -12.07 1.28 -10.71
C ALA A 75 -13.03 2.48 -10.65
N LEU A 76 -14.33 2.21 -10.61
CA LEU A 76 -15.33 3.27 -10.54
C LEU A 76 -15.30 3.99 -9.18
N ALA A 77 -15.11 3.26 -8.09
CA ALA A 77 -14.93 3.86 -6.76
C ALA A 77 -13.66 4.73 -6.71
N ALA A 78 -12.59 4.30 -7.37
CA ALA A 78 -11.36 5.08 -7.46
C ALA A 78 -11.57 6.38 -8.24
N ALA A 79 -12.33 6.35 -9.33
CA ALA A 79 -12.67 7.55 -10.08
C ALA A 79 -13.39 8.56 -9.19
N GLU A 80 -14.32 8.10 -8.37
CA GLU A 80 -15.04 8.95 -7.43
C GLU A 80 -14.09 9.50 -6.35
N ALA A 81 -13.16 8.69 -5.85
CA ALA A 81 -12.18 9.12 -4.85
C ALA A 81 -11.23 10.19 -5.41
N CYS A 82 -10.85 10.09 -6.69
CA CYS A 82 -10.07 11.14 -7.35
C CYS A 82 -10.78 12.48 -7.26
N ARG A 83 -12.08 12.48 -7.55
CA ARG A 83 -12.90 13.69 -7.54
C ARG A 83 -13.13 14.19 -6.12
N ALA A 84 -13.53 13.31 -5.21
CA ALA A 84 -13.95 13.70 -3.86
C ALA A 84 -12.76 14.11 -2.97
N HIS A 85 -11.63 13.48 -3.13
CA HIS A 85 -10.46 13.66 -2.26
C HIS A 85 -9.23 14.21 -2.99
N ARG A 86 -9.35 14.49 -4.27
CA ARG A 86 -8.26 15.02 -5.12
C ARG A 86 -7.02 14.11 -5.10
N LEU A 87 -7.25 12.81 -5.08
CA LEU A 87 -6.18 11.84 -5.12
C LEU A 87 -5.71 11.61 -6.57
N ALA A 88 -4.41 11.36 -6.73
CA ALA A 88 -3.86 10.86 -7.98
C ALA A 88 -4.41 9.46 -8.24
N THR A 89 -4.40 9.03 -9.50
CA THR A 89 -5.04 7.77 -9.92
C THR A 89 -4.58 6.55 -9.11
N ALA A 90 -3.27 6.36 -8.95
CA ALA A 90 -2.75 5.21 -8.20
C ALA A 90 -3.19 5.24 -6.74
N ASP A 91 -3.11 6.40 -6.09
CA ASP A 91 -3.53 6.57 -4.70
C ASP A 91 -5.02 6.31 -4.54
N ALA A 92 -5.83 6.79 -5.50
CA ALA A 92 -7.27 6.58 -5.49
C ALA A 92 -7.63 5.10 -5.60
N ILE A 93 -6.91 4.34 -6.41
CA ILE A 93 -7.12 2.89 -6.55
C ILE A 93 -6.81 2.18 -5.23
N ILE A 94 -5.71 2.53 -4.58
CA ILE A 94 -5.33 1.95 -3.30
C ILE A 94 -6.38 2.29 -2.23
N PHE A 95 -6.78 3.55 -2.14
CA PHE A 95 -7.79 4.01 -1.19
C PHE A 95 -9.13 3.30 -1.42
N ALA A 96 -9.59 3.24 -2.67
CA ALA A 96 -10.85 2.59 -3.02
C ALA A 96 -10.84 1.09 -2.70
N THR A 97 -9.69 0.42 -2.88
CA THR A 97 -9.54 -0.99 -2.53
C THR A 97 -9.71 -1.20 -1.02
N ALA A 98 -9.08 -0.34 -0.20
CA ALA A 98 -9.23 -0.41 1.25
C ALA A 98 -10.69 -0.21 1.66
N GLN A 99 -11.36 0.77 1.08
CA GLN A 99 -12.77 1.05 1.38
C GLN A 99 -13.68 -0.14 0.98
N ALA A 100 -13.46 -0.70 -0.20
CA ALA A 100 -14.26 -1.82 -0.69
C ALA A 100 -14.12 -3.07 0.20
N ARG A 101 -12.97 -3.26 0.82
CA ARG A 101 -12.69 -4.41 1.68
C ARG A 101 -12.81 -4.08 3.17
N ARG A 102 -13.23 -2.87 3.52
CA ARG A 102 -13.35 -2.40 4.90
C ARG A 102 -12.06 -2.61 5.69
N ALA A 103 -10.95 -2.38 5.03
CA ALA A 103 -9.62 -2.51 5.61
C ALA A 103 -9.11 -1.14 6.05
N THR A 104 -8.29 -1.12 7.08
CA THR A 104 -7.53 0.08 7.43
C THR A 104 -6.40 0.24 6.42
N LEU A 105 -6.24 1.45 5.91
CA LEU A 105 -5.11 1.79 5.02
C LEU A 105 -3.96 2.31 5.88
N LEU A 106 -2.88 1.54 5.96
CA LEU A 106 -1.66 1.93 6.67
C LEU A 106 -0.68 2.52 5.67
N THR A 107 -0.31 3.76 5.86
CA THR A 107 0.51 4.51 4.90
C THR A 107 1.52 5.41 5.58
N CYS A 108 2.59 5.75 4.85
CA CYS A 108 3.53 6.79 5.22
C CYS A 108 3.39 8.03 4.31
N ASP A 109 2.41 8.02 3.42
CA ASP A 109 2.21 9.07 2.41
C ASP A 109 1.15 10.06 2.90
N ARG A 110 1.56 11.33 3.04
CA ARG A 110 0.67 12.40 3.50
C ARG A 110 -0.48 12.70 2.55
N HIS A 111 -0.45 12.23 1.30
CA HIS A 111 -1.56 12.40 0.37
C HIS A 111 -2.86 11.80 0.91
N PHE A 112 -2.77 10.81 1.81
CA PHE A 112 -3.93 10.17 2.43
C PHE A 112 -4.33 10.78 3.77
N GLU A 113 -3.62 11.82 4.23
CA GLU A 113 -3.84 12.39 5.56
C GLU A 113 -5.28 12.87 5.72
N GLY A 114 -5.89 12.48 6.83
CA GLY A 114 -7.26 12.93 7.17
C GLY A 114 -8.38 12.19 6.47
N LEU A 115 -8.08 11.24 5.59
CA LEU A 115 -9.11 10.47 4.92
C LEU A 115 -9.65 9.35 5.83
N PRO A 116 -10.92 8.95 5.64
CA PRO A 116 -11.52 7.91 6.50
C PRO A 116 -10.80 6.57 6.36
N GLY A 117 -10.61 5.88 7.47
CA GLY A 117 -9.99 4.55 7.48
C GLY A 117 -8.48 4.54 7.28
N VAL A 118 -7.84 5.71 7.34
CA VAL A 118 -6.40 5.82 7.13
C VAL A 118 -5.66 5.96 8.45
N THR A 119 -4.58 5.17 8.59
CA THR A 119 -3.59 5.34 9.65
C THR A 119 -2.30 5.81 9.00
N LEU A 120 -1.93 7.04 9.27
CA LEU A 120 -0.70 7.64 8.74
C LEU A 120 0.42 7.49 9.77
N VAL A 121 1.54 6.90 9.33
CA VAL A 121 2.78 6.86 10.11
C VAL A 121 3.76 7.79 9.43
N GLU A 122 4.07 8.90 10.09
CA GLU A 122 4.95 9.90 9.50
C GLU A 122 6.37 9.36 9.34
N LYS A 123 7.00 9.72 8.22
CA LYS A 123 8.38 9.33 7.96
C LYS A 123 9.32 9.97 8.98
N ARG A 124 10.25 9.17 9.48
CA ARG A 124 11.25 9.61 10.45
C ARG A 124 12.58 9.85 9.74
N PRO A 125 13.40 10.80 10.23
CA PRO A 125 14.75 11.00 9.69
C PRO A 125 15.57 9.71 9.79
N ALA A 126 16.40 9.50 8.78
CA ALA A 126 17.31 8.34 8.74
C ALA A 126 18.42 8.48 9.79
#